data_bb971a980161f62cd59a917d7bcb13b5
#
_entry.id   bb971a980161f62cd59a917d7bcb13b5
#
_cell.length_a   1.000
_cell.length_b   1.000
_cell.length_c   1.000
_cell.angle_alpha   90.00
_cell.angle_beta   90.00
_cell.angle_gamma   90.00
#
_symmetry.space_group_name_H-M   'P 1'
#
loop_
_entity.id
_entity.type
_entity.pdbx_description
1 polymer ?
#
loop_
_entity_poly.entity_id
_entity_poly.type
_entity_poly.pdbx_seq_one_letter_code
_entity_poly.pdbx_strand_id
1 'polypeptide(L)'
;MKVVIAHESADFDAFAAAMLATRLYEGAVYVATGGFGRGVRAFATLHRDRFGYVDVSAVDWPSVTFAALVDVRRLSRLEKVRALRERIASGDPTLCVHVWDHHAASAEDARATMAVVERVGSTTTLLLEAARERGMEVDHVEATLYALAIHADTGSLTFANTTARDAEALAWLMRKGADLAVINRFLNPPWSALQREALSLALESMSVRPVRGARVGFTTATVAAQCEGLDEVTSELLRLSECDALFTLWSQGSRVRVIARSKAGLVDVARAVSSLGGGGHATAATVAVRVDSRGDSLAIHDTLASIEASVAGQSIAALRVGDVMSSPVHSVSPTADLRALRESLRAWRHSGVPVLRDRKLVGIVCLADLERAESKRDPRLSVASIMRQPVRTTVEDATLEEALERMAKWDVGRLPVLRGDEVVGIVTRVDARRVLYGEHRS
;
A
#
# COMPACT_ATOMS: atom_id res chain seq x y z
N MET A 1 19.88 30.01 19.07
CA MET A 1 20.06 29.15 17.86
C MET A 1 18.71 28.71 17.34
N LYS A 2 18.53 28.61 16.00
CA LYS A 2 17.33 28.03 15.36
C LYS A 2 17.68 26.67 14.75
N VAL A 3 16.84 25.66 14.98
CA VAL A 3 17.08 24.31 14.46
C VAL A 3 15.87 23.78 13.68
N VAL A 4 16.14 22.94 12.71
CA VAL A 4 15.14 22.11 12.03
C VAL A 4 15.43 20.67 12.40
N ILE A 5 14.41 19.92 12.79
CA ILE A 5 14.51 18.56 13.27
C ILE A 5 13.52 17.68 12.49
N ALA A 6 14.01 16.55 11.98
CA ALA A 6 13.21 15.48 11.42
C ALA A 6 13.38 14.19 12.26
N HIS A 7 12.68 13.13 11.92
CA HIS A 7 12.81 11.84 12.62
C HIS A 7 14.18 11.18 12.43
N GLU A 8 14.53 10.23 13.32
CA GLU A 8 15.90 9.67 13.41
C GLU A 8 16.37 8.85 12.20
N SER A 9 15.49 8.32 11.42
CA SER A 9 15.80 7.55 10.20
C SER A 9 15.27 8.29 8.98
N ALA A 10 15.76 9.52 8.77
CA ALA A 10 15.22 10.41 7.74
C ALA A 10 15.20 9.73 6.35
N ASP A 11 14.00 9.65 5.80
CA ASP A 11 13.73 9.30 4.40
C ASP A 11 13.80 10.55 3.50
N PHE A 12 13.35 10.43 2.26
CA PHE A 12 13.42 11.57 1.34
C PHE A 12 12.47 12.69 1.73
N ASP A 13 11.28 12.39 2.30
CA ASP A 13 10.35 13.44 2.71
C ASP A 13 10.89 14.20 3.92
N ALA A 14 11.32 13.51 4.95
CA ALA A 14 11.95 14.12 6.12
C ALA A 14 13.18 14.98 5.77
N PHE A 15 14.04 14.49 4.86
CA PHE A 15 15.24 15.22 4.43
C PHE A 15 14.90 16.46 3.60
N ALA A 16 14.04 16.32 2.59
CA ALA A 16 13.63 17.43 1.72
C ALA A 16 12.85 18.49 2.49
N ALA A 17 11.91 18.07 3.34
CA ALA A 17 11.18 18.96 4.25
C ALA A 17 12.13 19.74 5.16
N ALA A 18 13.16 19.08 5.70
CA ALA A 18 14.17 19.76 6.53
C ALA A 18 14.97 20.79 5.72
N MET A 19 15.40 20.44 4.51
CA MET A 19 16.12 21.39 3.64
C MET A 19 15.26 22.59 3.27
N LEU A 20 13.99 22.37 2.92
CA LEU A 20 13.07 23.45 2.59
C LEU A 20 12.74 24.32 3.83
N ALA A 21 12.59 23.72 4.99
CA ALA A 21 12.36 24.45 6.24
C ALA A 21 13.55 25.33 6.63
N THR A 22 14.81 24.92 6.38
CA THR A 22 15.97 25.80 6.63
C THR A 22 15.93 27.07 5.80
N ARG A 23 15.33 27.03 4.62
CA ARG A 23 15.12 28.21 3.77
C ARG A 23 13.93 29.06 4.22
N LEU A 24 12.86 28.43 4.71
CA LEU A 24 11.68 29.15 5.23
C LEU A 24 11.98 29.87 6.54
N TYR A 25 12.90 29.33 7.34
CA TYR A 25 13.28 29.87 8.66
C TYR A 25 14.72 30.37 8.62
N GLU A 26 14.91 31.59 8.17
CA GLU A 26 16.24 32.20 8.02
C GLU A 26 17.12 32.03 9.27
N GLY A 27 18.35 31.55 9.04
CA GLY A 27 19.32 31.25 10.10
C GLY A 27 19.06 29.92 10.86
N ALA A 28 18.10 29.13 10.42
CA ALA A 28 17.91 27.78 10.97
C ALA A 28 18.85 26.79 10.30
N VAL A 29 19.32 25.81 11.07
CA VAL A 29 20.16 24.70 10.58
C VAL A 29 19.43 23.37 10.76
N TYR A 30 19.55 22.48 9.77
CA TYR A 30 19.07 21.11 9.93
C TYR A 30 20.02 20.31 10.80
N VAL A 31 19.47 19.68 11.84
CA VAL A 31 20.20 18.79 12.74
C VAL A 31 19.86 17.36 12.41
N ALA A 32 20.82 16.60 11.90
CA ALA A 32 20.65 15.20 11.60
C ALA A 32 20.62 14.39 12.90
N THR A 33 19.44 13.99 13.33
CA THR A 33 19.20 13.28 14.62
C THR A 33 19.57 11.81 14.56
N GLY A 34 19.85 11.26 13.37
CA GLY A 34 20.16 9.85 13.18
C GLY A 34 20.78 9.56 11.82
N GLY A 35 20.75 8.28 11.44
CA GLY A 35 21.22 7.87 10.12
C GLY A 35 20.19 8.21 9.04
N PHE A 36 20.69 8.43 7.83
CA PHE A 36 19.85 8.53 6.63
C PHE A 36 19.59 7.14 6.05
N GLY A 37 18.43 6.92 5.50
CA GLY A 37 18.16 5.78 4.61
C GLY A 37 19.19 5.74 3.46
N ARG A 38 19.43 4.55 2.88
CA ARG A 38 20.48 4.36 1.85
C ARG A 38 20.40 5.37 0.69
N GLY A 39 19.19 5.58 0.16
CA GLY A 39 18.96 6.52 -0.95
C GLY A 39 19.25 7.97 -0.54
N VAL A 40 18.74 8.38 0.62
CA VAL A 40 18.96 9.72 1.17
C VAL A 40 20.43 9.97 1.45
N ARG A 41 21.14 9.00 2.04
CA ARG A 41 22.58 9.08 2.29
C ARG A 41 23.37 9.31 1.00
N ALA A 42 23.06 8.55 -0.04
CA ALA A 42 23.71 8.70 -1.34
C ALA A 42 23.45 10.08 -1.96
N PHE A 43 22.20 10.55 -1.91
CA PHE A 43 21.82 11.88 -2.41
C PHE A 43 22.49 12.99 -1.59
N ALA A 44 22.38 12.95 -0.27
CA ALA A 44 22.97 13.95 0.62
C ALA A 44 24.50 14.01 0.53
N THR A 45 25.17 12.88 0.31
CA THR A 45 26.62 12.83 0.09
C THR A 45 26.99 13.48 -1.24
N LEU A 46 26.25 13.20 -2.31
CA LEU A 46 26.49 13.78 -3.64
C LEU A 46 26.31 15.30 -3.66
N HIS A 47 25.36 15.81 -2.86
CA HIS A 47 24.99 17.24 -2.84
C HIS A 47 25.31 17.91 -1.50
N ARG A 48 26.37 17.45 -0.80
CA ARG A 48 26.74 17.93 0.54
C ARG A 48 27.09 19.42 0.58
N ASP A 49 27.60 19.93 -0.48
CA ASP A 49 27.93 21.37 -0.68
C ASP A 49 26.67 22.25 -0.74
N ARG A 50 25.54 21.69 -1.11
CA ARG A 50 24.28 22.44 -1.24
C ARG A 50 23.33 22.21 -0.06
N PHE A 51 23.22 20.98 0.41
CA PHE A 51 22.30 20.57 1.47
C PHE A 51 23.08 20.29 2.76
N GLY A 52 23.38 21.38 3.46
CA GLY A 52 24.13 21.32 4.71
C GLY A 52 23.28 20.82 5.88
N TYR A 53 23.89 20.02 6.75
CA TYR A 53 23.33 19.63 8.03
C TYR A 53 24.45 19.51 9.06
N VAL A 54 24.09 19.58 10.35
CA VAL A 54 25.01 19.40 11.47
C VAL A 54 24.64 18.13 12.25
N ASP A 55 25.61 17.58 12.94
CA ASP A 55 25.39 16.46 13.84
C ASP A 55 24.74 16.93 15.16
N VAL A 56 23.96 16.06 15.78
CA VAL A 56 23.32 16.29 17.08
C VAL A 56 24.32 16.76 18.14
N SER A 57 25.54 16.24 18.12
CA SER A 57 26.60 16.58 19.07
C SER A 57 27.18 17.98 18.90
N ALA A 58 26.95 18.63 17.75
CA ALA A 58 27.41 19.99 17.46
C ALA A 58 26.44 21.08 17.97
N VAL A 59 25.30 20.70 18.55
CA VAL A 59 24.24 21.62 18.98
C VAL A 59 24.31 21.91 20.48
N ASP A 60 24.40 23.17 20.81
CA ASP A 60 24.19 23.66 22.19
C ASP A 60 22.67 23.77 22.47
N TRP A 61 22.07 22.69 22.96
CA TRP A 61 20.62 22.57 23.16
C TRP A 61 20.02 23.62 24.10
N PRO A 62 20.68 24.05 25.19
CA PRO A 62 20.21 25.17 26.01
C PRO A 62 20.03 26.49 25.25
N SER A 63 20.89 26.76 24.25
CA SER A 63 20.83 28.00 23.46
C SER A 63 19.77 27.99 22.35
N VAL A 64 19.08 26.87 22.14
CA VAL A 64 18.04 26.77 21.10
C VAL A 64 16.79 27.53 21.54
N THR A 65 16.40 28.52 20.76
CA THR A 65 15.20 29.36 20.99
C THR A 65 14.06 29.09 20.01
N PHE A 66 14.38 28.38 18.91
CA PHE A 66 13.40 27.99 17.87
C PHE A 66 13.69 26.60 17.36
N ALA A 67 12.64 25.77 17.23
CA ALA A 67 12.68 24.45 16.65
C ALA A 67 11.55 24.27 15.64
N ALA A 68 11.87 23.96 14.38
CA ALA A 68 10.91 23.46 13.40
C ALA A 68 10.99 21.93 13.38
N LEU A 69 9.92 21.26 13.75
CA LEU A 69 9.75 19.81 13.63
C LEU A 69 9.10 19.54 12.27
N VAL A 70 9.74 18.80 11.42
CA VAL A 70 9.26 18.47 10.07
C VAL A 70 9.19 16.97 9.88
N ASP A 71 8.08 16.48 9.38
CA ASP A 71 7.79 15.07 9.19
C ASP A 71 7.95 14.24 10.49
N VAL A 72 7.84 14.92 11.60
CA VAL A 72 7.88 14.36 12.95
C VAL A 72 7.16 15.26 13.91
N ARG A 73 6.20 14.73 14.67
CA ARG A 73 5.54 15.45 15.76
C ARG A 73 5.40 14.62 17.03
N ARG A 74 5.61 13.29 16.96
CA ARG A 74 5.60 12.43 18.16
C ARG A 74 6.90 12.60 18.93
N LEU A 75 6.79 12.96 20.21
CA LEU A 75 7.96 13.14 21.07
C LEU A 75 8.78 11.85 21.26
N SER A 76 8.14 10.68 21.16
CA SER A 76 8.82 9.37 21.21
C SER A 76 9.80 9.16 20.05
N ARG A 77 9.65 9.86 18.92
CA ARG A 77 10.58 9.80 17.78
C ARG A 77 11.77 10.78 17.89
N LEU A 78 11.90 11.48 19.00
CA LEU A 78 12.96 12.47 19.27
C LEU A 78 13.93 11.98 20.37
N GLU A 79 14.27 10.69 20.40
CA GLU A 79 15.07 10.09 21.47
C GLU A 79 16.47 10.67 21.56
N LYS A 80 17.12 10.90 20.43
CA LYS A 80 18.50 11.42 20.38
C LYS A 80 18.64 12.90 20.69
N VAL A 81 17.54 13.63 20.71
CA VAL A 81 17.50 15.07 21.08
C VAL A 81 16.76 15.26 22.40
N ARG A 82 17.12 14.45 23.39
CA ARG A 82 16.44 14.36 24.69
C ARG A 82 16.25 15.75 25.34
N ALA A 83 17.26 16.60 25.34
CA ALA A 83 17.18 17.93 25.93
C ALA A 83 16.12 18.81 25.27
N LEU A 84 16.03 18.79 23.95
CA LEU A 84 14.97 19.49 23.20
C LEU A 84 13.59 18.89 23.50
N ARG A 85 13.48 17.55 23.51
CA ARG A 85 12.23 16.83 23.80
C ARG A 85 11.68 17.19 25.19
N GLU A 86 12.55 17.25 26.21
CA GLU A 86 12.18 17.61 27.59
C GLU A 86 11.68 19.05 27.66
N ARG A 87 12.34 20.00 26.96
CA ARG A 87 11.91 21.40 26.89
C ARG A 87 10.55 21.55 26.18
N ILE A 88 10.31 20.80 25.08
CA ILE A 88 9.01 20.79 24.40
C ILE A 88 7.93 20.23 25.34
N ALA A 89 8.20 19.10 25.99
CA ALA A 89 7.27 18.44 26.88
C ALA A 89 6.88 19.30 28.09
N SER A 90 7.83 20.05 28.65
CA SER A 90 7.59 20.98 29.78
C SER A 90 6.91 22.29 29.37
N GLY A 91 6.81 22.56 28.06
CA GLY A 91 6.25 23.84 27.57
C GLY A 91 7.15 25.02 27.86
N ASP A 92 8.48 24.88 27.71
CA ASP A 92 9.44 25.95 27.95
C ASP A 92 9.07 27.23 27.17
N PRO A 93 8.76 28.34 27.86
CA PRO A 93 8.29 29.58 27.24
C PRO A 93 9.37 30.30 26.42
N THR A 94 10.64 29.89 26.55
CA THR A 94 11.77 30.44 25.77
C THR A 94 11.99 29.73 24.45
N LEU A 95 11.26 28.64 24.22
CA LEU A 95 11.37 27.81 23.01
C LEU A 95 10.11 27.97 22.15
N CYS A 96 10.29 28.56 20.97
CA CYS A 96 9.25 28.59 19.93
C CYS A 96 9.31 27.29 19.11
N VAL A 97 8.20 26.57 19.02
CA VAL A 97 8.12 25.28 18.32
C VAL A 97 7.11 25.37 17.18
N HIS A 98 7.58 25.13 15.95
CA HIS A 98 6.73 24.99 14.78
C HIS A 98 6.71 23.53 14.33
N VAL A 99 5.54 23.03 13.92
CA VAL A 99 5.36 21.65 13.43
C VAL A 99 4.79 21.68 12.02
N TRP A 100 5.40 20.89 11.14
CA TRP A 100 4.91 20.58 9.79
C TRP A 100 4.85 19.07 9.64
N ASP A 101 3.66 18.53 9.45
CA ASP A 101 3.47 17.07 9.42
C ASP A 101 2.20 16.69 8.65
N HIS A 102 2.21 15.55 7.99
CA HIS A 102 1.08 14.99 7.26
C HIS A 102 0.48 13.73 7.92
N HIS A 103 1.11 13.23 8.97
CA HIS A 103 0.67 12.01 9.67
C HIS A 103 -0.61 12.22 10.50
N ALA A 104 -1.28 11.10 10.84
CA ALA A 104 -2.47 11.14 11.70
C ALA A 104 -2.15 11.57 13.14
N ALA A 105 -3.10 12.25 13.81
CA ALA A 105 -2.96 12.73 15.17
C ALA A 105 -2.66 11.61 16.19
N SER A 106 -1.86 11.93 17.21
CA SER A 106 -1.48 11.03 18.29
C SER A 106 -1.52 11.78 19.64
N ALA A 107 -1.77 11.05 20.74
CA ALA A 107 -1.70 11.60 22.08
C ALA A 107 -0.28 12.05 22.49
N GLU A 108 0.76 11.57 21.79
CA GLU A 108 2.17 11.89 22.04
C GLU A 108 2.69 13.07 21.20
N ASP A 109 1.79 13.79 20.53
CA ASP A 109 2.17 14.91 19.66
C ASP A 109 2.79 16.05 20.48
N ALA A 110 3.84 16.65 19.92
CA ALA A 110 4.54 17.79 20.50
C ALA A 110 3.59 19.01 20.63
N ARG A 111 3.66 19.69 21.75
CA ARG A 111 3.02 21.01 21.88
C ARG A 111 3.78 22.00 21.02
N ALA A 112 3.07 22.67 20.12
CA ALA A 112 3.64 23.61 19.17
C ALA A 112 3.05 25.01 19.35
N THR A 113 3.89 26.03 19.10
CA THR A 113 3.46 27.43 18.98
C THR A 113 2.69 27.65 17.68
N MET A 114 3.09 26.92 16.62
CA MET A 114 2.41 26.85 15.32
C MET A 114 2.46 25.42 14.80
N ALA A 115 1.33 24.94 14.30
CA ALA A 115 1.28 23.62 13.67
C ALA A 115 0.51 23.69 12.34
N VAL A 116 1.15 23.21 11.28
CA VAL A 116 0.54 22.94 9.97
C VAL A 116 0.51 21.43 9.83
N VAL A 117 -0.64 20.84 10.08
CA VAL A 117 -0.85 19.40 10.05
C VAL A 117 -2.07 19.11 9.19
N GLU A 118 -1.84 18.64 7.98
CA GLU A 118 -2.88 18.44 7.00
C GLU A 118 -2.73 17.10 6.27
N ARG A 119 -3.85 16.56 5.80
CA ARG A 119 -3.85 15.31 5.01
C ARG A 119 -3.38 15.59 3.58
N VAL A 120 -2.11 15.32 3.34
CA VAL A 120 -1.46 15.30 2.02
C VAL A 120 -0.55 14.10 1.95
N GLY A 121 0.00 13.80 0.77
CA GLY A 121 0.88 12.66 0.59
C GLY A 121 2.27 12.83 1.18
N SER A 122 2.73 14.07 1.41
CA SER A 122 4.11 14.37 1.83
C SER A 122 4.17 15.68 2.61
N THR A 123 4.96 15.74 3.67
CA THR A 123 5.25 16.99 4.42
C THR A 123 5.92 18.04 3.53
N THR A 124 6.75 17.60 2.58
CA THR A 124 7.38 18.49 1.58
C THR A 124 6.32 19.26 0.78
N THR A 125 5.16 18.68 0.49
CA THR A 125 4.05 19.38 -0.20
C THR A 125 3.59 20.59 0.61
N LEU A 126 3.37 20.47 1.92
CA LEU A 126 2.94 21.57 2.79
C LEU A 126 3.95 22.71 2.83
N LEU A 127 5.22 22.36 3.03
CA LEU A 127 6.31 23.35 3.07
C LEU A 127 6.51 24.03 1.72
N LEU A 128 6.33 23.31 0.61
CA LEU A 128 6.43 23.84 -0.73
C LEU A 128 5.35 24.87 -1.04
N GLU A 129 4.11 24.63 -0.59
CA GLU A 129 3.02 25.60 -0.71
C GLU A 129 3.37 26.89 0.03
N ALA A 130 3.84 26.80 1.27
CA ALA A 130 4.27 27.96 2.05
C ALA A 130 5.48 28.69 1.40
N ALA A 131 6.40 27.96 0.77
CA ALA A 131 7.49 28.54 0.02
C ALA A 131 7.01 29.29 -1.22
N ARG A 132 6.04 28.72 -1.95
CA ARG A 132 5.43 29.36 -3.12
C ARG A 132 4.67 30.63 -2.76
N GLU A 133 3.89 30.63 -1.68
CA GLU A 133 3.18 31.79 -1.17
C GLU A 133 4.13 32.95 -0.81
N ARG A 134 5.35 32.62 -0.36
CA ARG A 134 6.40 33.61 -0.07
C ARG A 134 7.23 34.01 -1.29
N GLY A 135 6.87 33.48 -2.47
CA GLY A 135 7.60 33.78 -3.70
C GLY A 135 9.04 33.24 -3.72
N MET A 136 9.32 32.16 -2.96
CA MET A 136 10.68 31.60 -2.90
C MET A 136 11.05 30.94 -4.23
N GLU A 137 12.20 31.32 -4.76
CA GLU A 137 12.77 30.69 -5.95
C GLU A 137 13.38 29.32 -5.58
N VAL A 138 13.11 28.33 -6.43
CA VAL A 138 13.61 26.95 -6.32
C VAL A 138 14.37 26.64 -7.60
N ASP A 139 15.63 26.25 -7.48
CA ASP A 139 16.43 25.82 -8.62
C ASP A 139 16.17 24.33 -8.98
N HIS A 140 16.78 23.88 -10.09
CA HIS A 140 16.54 22.52 -10.62
C HIS A 140 17.01 21.39 -9.68
N VAL A 141 18.06 21.59 -8.86
CA VAL A 141 18.55 20.58 -7.92
C VAL A 141 17.60 20.46 -6.73
N GLU A 142 17.17 21.60 -6.19
CA GLU A 142 16.15 21.67 -5.13
C GLU A 142 14.81 21.09 -5.62
N ALA A 143 14.39 21.49 -6.84
CA ALA A 143 13.18 20.96 -7.45
C ALA A 143 13.24 19.42 -7.60
N THR A 144 14.42 18.90 -7.95
CA THR A 144 14.62 17.45 -8.05
C THR A 144 14.54 16.77 -6.68
N LEU A 145 15.13 17.34 -5.62
CA LEU A 145 15.03 16.80 -4.26
C LEU A 145 13.58 16.81 -3.76
N TYR A 146 12.87 17.93 -3.91
CA TYR A 146 11.50 18.06 -3.42
C TYR A 146 10.54 17.16 -4.20
N ALA A 147 10.73 17.03 -5.52
CA ALA A 147 9.96 16.09 -6.31
C ALA A 147 10.24 14.62 -5.94
N LEU A 148 11.51 14.28 -5.69
CA LEU A 148 11.91 12.94 -5.23
C LEU A 148 11.24 12.59 -3.90
N ALA A 149 11.14 13.53 -2.96
CA ALA A 149 10.45 13.37 -1.69
C ALA A 149 8.95 13.04 -1.88
N ILE A 150 8.26 13.85 -2.67
CA ILE A 150 6.83 13.65 -2.95
C ILE A 150 6.61 12.31 -3.68
N HIS A 151 7.44 11.97 -4.66
CA HIS A 151 7.35 10.67 -5.33
C HIS A 151 7.57 9.49 -4.37
N ALA A 152 8.54 9.59 -3.45
CA ALA A 152 8.84 8.53 -2.49
C ALA A 152 7.64 8.27 -1.57
N ASP A 153 7.05 9.33 -1.01
CA ASP A 153 6.01 9.23 0.04
C ASP A 153 4.61 8.99 -0.51
N THR A 154 4.39 9.31 -1.79
CA THR A 154 3.14 9.06 -2.49
C THR A 154 3.16 7.78 -3.35
N GLY A 155 4.29 7.04 -3.38
CA GLY A 155 4.48 5.94 -4.32
C GLY A 155 4.26 6.38 -5.77
N SER A 156 4.81 7.53 -6.14
CA SER A 156 4.59 8.18 -7.45
C SER A 156 3.10 8.42 -7.72
N LEU A 157 2.39 8.98 -6.76
CA LEU A 157 0.95 9.32 -6.77
C LEU A 157 0.01 8.11 -6.76
N THR A 158 0.46 6.94 -6.36
CA THR A 158 -0.37 5.72 -6.35
C THR A 158 -0.86 5.32 -4.95
N PHE A 159 -0.32 5.90 -3.87
CA PHE A 159 -0.74 5.58 -2.51
C PHE A 159 -2.05 6.28 -2.13
N ALA A 160 -2.82 5.66 -1.23
CA ALA A 160 -4.14 6.13 -0.84
C ALA A 160 -4.15 7.48 -0.07
N ASN A 161 -3.02 7.89 0.50
CA ASN A 161 -2.83 9.18 1.16
C ASN A 161 -2.54 10.33 0.19
N THR A 162 -2.31 10.04 -1.10
CA THR A 162 -2.01 11.04 -2.13
C THR A 162 -3.20 11.95 -2.38
N THR A 163 -2.93 13.22 -2.59
CA THR A 163 -3.93 14.26 -2.88
C THR A 163 -3.62 15.00 -4.18
N ALA A 164 -4.58 15.78 -4.68
CA ALA A 164 -4.37 16.66 -5.83
C ALA A 164 -3.25 17.70 -5.57
N ARG A 165 -3.05 18.12 -4.30
CA ARG A 165 -2.02 19.07 -3.89
C ARG A 165 -0.61 18.51 -4.16
N ASP A 166 -0.38 17.21 -3.92
CA ASP A 166 0.89 16.55 -4.23
C ASP A 166 1.17 16.53 -5.74
N ALA A 167 0.15 16.26 -6.54
CA ALA A 167 0.26 16.29 -8.00
C ALA A 167 0.54 17.71 -8.54
N GLU A 168 -0.11 18.73 -7.98
CA GLU A 168 0.12 20.15 -8.32
C GLU A 168 1.53 20.61 -7.92
N ALA A 169 2.01 20.15 -6.76
CA ALA A 169 3.38 20.40 -6.30
C ALA A 169 4.40 19.77 -7.26
N LEU A 170 4.20 18.50 -7.66
CA LEU A 170 5.06 17.86 -8.66
C LEU A 170 5.02 18.58 -10.00
N ALA A 171 3.84 18.95 -10.49
CA ALA A 171 3.73 19.70 -11.75
C ALA A 171 4.46 21.05 -11.70
N TRP A 172 4.44 21.73 -10.55
CA TRP A 172 5.18 22.96 -10.35
C TRP A 172 6.70 22.73 -10.32
N LEU A 173 7.15 21.69 -9.61
CA LEU A 173 8.58 21.31 -9.53
C LEU A 173 9.14 20.90 -10.90
N MET A 174 8.35 20.20 -11.72
CA MET A 174 8.74 19.89 -13.11
C MET A 174 8.92 21.16 -13.95
N ARG A 175 8.06 22.17 -13.78
CA ARG A 175 8.27 23.47 -14.42
C ARG A 175 9.52 24.22 -13.92
N LYS A 176 9.98 23.93 -12.69
CA LYS A 176 11.23 24.44 -12.13
C LYS A 176 12.46 23.61 -12.54
N GLY A 177 12.28 22.58 -13.36
CA GLY A 177 13.36 21.78 -13.93
C GLY A 177 13.75 20.56 -13.09
N ALA A 178 12.82 19.99 -12.31
CA ALA A 178 13.05 18.71 -11.63
C ALA A 178 13.43 17.62 -12.63
N ASP A 179 14.53 16.91 -12.38
CA ASP A 179 15.06 15.87 -13.27
C ASP A 179 14.50 14.50 -12.93
N LEU A 180 13.58 14.03 -13.79
CA LEU A 180 12.92 12.73 -13.61
C LEU A 180 13.88 11.53 -13.73
N ALA A 181 14.99 11.66 -14.47
CA ALA A 181 15.98 10.58 -14.58
C ALA A 181 16.76 10.44 -13.27
N VAL A 182 17.11 11.56 -12.64
CA VAL A 182 17.70 11.58 -11.30
C VAL A 182 16.72 11.02 -10.26
N ILE A 183 15.46 11.47 -10.29
CA ILE A 183 14.41 10.97 -9.39
C ILE A 183 14.29 9.44 -9.51
N ASN A 184 14.14 8.91 -10.73
CA ASN A 184 14.03 7.47 -10.93
C ASN A 184 15.27 6.71 -10.44
N ARG A 185 16.46 7.26 -10.60
CA ARG A 185 17.71 6.64 -10.12
C ARG A 185 17.74 6.46 -8.60
N PHE A 186 17.18 7.40 -7.85
CA PHE A 186 17.17 7.36 -6.38
C PHE A 186 15.96 6.61 -5.82
N LEU A 187 14.81 6.63 -6.50
CA LEU A 187 13.64 5.83 -6.13
C LEU A 187 13.85 4.34 -6.41
N ASN A 188 14.48 4.03 -7.54
CA ASN A 188 14.70 2.66 -8.01
C ASN A 188 16.21 2.37 -8.17
N PRO A 189 16.99 2.41 -7.08
CA PRO A 189 18.42 2.15 -7.17
C PRO A 189 18.65 0.72 -7.68
N PRO A 190 19.68 0.50 -8.53
CA PRO A 190 20.00 -0.83 -9.00
C PRO A 190 20.34 -1.74 -7.80
N TRP A 191 19.81 -2.94 -7.83
CA TRP A 191 20.04 -3.91 -6.78
C TRP A 191 21.51 -4.31 -6.70
N SER A 192 22.02 -4.41 -5.49
CA SER A 192 23.35 -4.94 -5.22
C SER A 192 23.42 -6.44 -5.55
N ALA A 193 24.63 -6.98 -5.68
CA ALA A 193 24.81 -8.42 -5.84
C ALA A 193 24.18 -9.20 -4.67
N LEU A 194 24.35 -8.69 -3.43
CA LEU A 194 23.79 -9.30 -2.22
C LEU A 194 22.25 -9.30 -2.20
N GLN A 195 21.61 -8.25 -2.71
CA GLN A 195 20.13 -8.23 -2.80
C GLN A 195 19.62 -9.22 -3.86
N ARG A 196 20.31 -9.35 -4.99
CA ARG A 196 19.96 -10.35 -6.01
C ARG A 196 20.13 -11.78 -5.50
N GLU A 197 21.21 -12.04 -4.76
CA GLU A 197 21.45 -13.33 -4.08
C GLU A 197 20.36 -13.61 -3.05
N ALA A 198 20.03 -12.61 -2.21
CA ALA A 198 18.95 -12.72 -1.22
C ALA A 198 17.59 -13.04 -1.88
N LEU A 199 17.27 -12.41 -3.02
CA LEU A 199 16.06 -12.73 -3.79
C LEU A 199 16.05 -14.19 -4.26
N SER A 200 17.17 -14.68 -4.81
CA SER A 200 17.27 -16.08 -5.27
C SER A 200 17.06 -17.07 -4.14
N LEU A 201 17.77 -16.88 -3.01
CA LEU A 201 17.65 -17.73 -1.83
C LEU A 201 16.23 -17.74 -1.26
N ALA A 202 15.58 -16.57 -1.25
CA ALA A 202 14.23 -16.46 -0.75
C ALA A 202 13.19 -17.11 -1.68
N LEU A 203 13.37 -17.04 -2.99
CA LEU A 203 12.52 -17.75 -3.96
C LEU A 203 12.65 -19.27 -3.83
N GLU A 204 13.88 -19.78 -3.63
CA GLU A 204 14.15 -21.22 -3.47
C GLU A 204 13.49 -21.80 -2.21
N SER A 205 13.46 -21.03 -1.11
CA SER A 205 12.91 -21.47 0.18
C SER A 205 11.44 -21.13 0.37
N MET A 206 10.81 -20.44 -0.61
CA MET A 206 9.46 -19.93 -0.45
C MET A 206 8.42 -21.06 -0.42
N SER A 207 7.58 -21.03 0.59
CA SER A 207 6.39 -21.87 0.72
C SER A 207 5.14 -21.00 0.78
N VAL A 208 4.09 -21.40 0.06
CA VAL A 208 2.80 -20.70 0.04
C VAL A 208 1.74 -21.59 0.67
N ARG A 209 1.02 -21.05 1.63
CA ARG A 209 -0.04 -21.77 2.34
C ARG A 209 -1.35 -21.01 2.29
N PRO A 210 -2.48 -21.68 2.06
CA PRO A 210 -3.79 -21.06 2.19
C PRO A 210 -4.12 -20.89 3.68
N VAL A 211 -4.39 -19.66 4.10
CA VAL A 211 -4.83 -19.35 5.46
C VAL A 211 -6.12 -18.55 5.36
N ARG A 212 -7.25 -19.16 5.72
CA ARG A 212 -8.58 -18.53 5.68
C ARG A 212 -8.95 -17.85 4.35
N GLY A 213 -8.49 -18.41 3.25
CA GLY A 213 -8.77 -17.90 1.90
C GLY A 213 -7.71 -16.94 1.35
N ALA A 214 -6.78 -16.46 2.17
CA ALA A 214 -5.60 -15.72 1.68
C ALA A 214 -4.45 -16.68 1.39
N ARG A 215 -3.64 -16.36 0.39
CA ARG A 215 -2.40 -17.06 0.03
C ARG A 215 -1.25 -16.40 0.78
N VAL A 216 -0.76 -17.04 1.83
CA VAL A 216 0.31 -16.50 2.68
C VAL A 216 1.63 -17.19 2.36
N GLY A 217 2.61 -16.40 1.94
CA GLY A 217 3.96 -16.85 1.65
C GLY A 217 4.86 -16.76 2.89
N PHE A 218 5.71 -17.78 3.06
CA PHE A 218 6.76 -17.80 4.07
C PHE A 218 8.07 -18.18 3.40
N THR A 219 9.14 -17.49 3.75
CA THR A 219 10.48 -17.81 3.28
C THR A 219 11.53 -17.52 4.35
N THR A 220 12.58 -18.31 4.36
CA THR A 220 13.72 -18.16 5.28
C THR A 220 15.00 -18.20 4.46
N ALA A 221 15.89 -17.23 4.68
CA ALA A 221 17.17 -17.21 4.00
C ALA A 221 18.28 -16.66 4.92
N THR A 222 19.45 -17.27 4.84
CA THR A 222 20.66 -16.73 5.48
C THR A 222 21.37 -15.83 4.48
N VAL A 223 21.57 -14.58 4.85
CA VAL A 223 22.21 -13.56 4.01
C VAL A 223 23.41 -12.94 4.70
N ALA A 224 24.29 -12.34 3.92
CA ALA A 224 25.46 -11.65 4.47
C ALA A 224 25.03 -10.53 5.43
N ALA A 225 25.79 -10.33 6.52
CA ALA A 225 25.47 -9.33 7.55
C ALA A 225 25.37 -7.89 7.01
N GLN A 226 26.13 -7.59 5.95
CA GLN A 226 26.14 -6.30 5.25
C GLN A 226 25.06 -6.17 4.16
N CYS A 227 24.18 -7.16 3.98
CA CYS A 227 23.09 -7.07 3.03
C CYS A 227 22.04 -6.07 3.54
N GLU A 228 21.99 -4.90 2.91
CA GLU A 228 20.98 -3.87 3.16
C GLU A 228 19.82 -3.97 2.14
N GLY A 229 18.68 -3.30 2.41
CA GLY A 229 17.54 -3.25 1.50
C GLY A 229 16.75 -4.55 1.39
N LEU A 230 16.74 -5.37 2.44
CA LEU A 230 15.95 -6.62 2.49
C LEU A 230 14.43 -6.37 2.48
N ASP A 231 14.01 -5.18 2.87
CA ASP A 231 12.62 -4.71 2.76
C ASP A 231 12.21 -4.50 1.30
N GLU A 232 13.10 -3.98 0.46
CA GLU A 232 12.93 -3.87 -0.99
C GLU A 232 12.84 -5.27 -1.62
N VAL A 233 13.73 -6.19 -1.21
CA VAL A 233 13.72 -7.60 -1.66
C VAL A 233 12.40 -8.28 -1.29
N THR A 234 11.92 -8.09 -0.04
CA THR A 234 10.65 -8.66 0.41
C THR A 234 9.46 -8.10 -0.37
N SER A 235 9.46 -6.81 -0.68
CA SER A 235 8.40 -6.17 -1.48
C SER A 235 8.37 -6.72 -2.91
N GLU A 236 9.54 -6.91 -3.51
CA GLU A 236 9.65 -7.49 -4.84
C GLU A 236 9.24 -8.97 -4.87
N LEU A 237 9.61 -9.75 -3.84
CA LEU A 237 9.14 -11.12 -3.68
C LEU A 237 7.61 -11.21 -3.63
N LEU A 238 6.95 -10.32 -2.87
CA LEU A 238 5.49 -10.27 -2.84
C LEU A 238 4.91 -9.93 -4.22
N ARG A 239 5.55 -9.03 -4.96
CA ARG A 239 5.13 -8.63 -6.31
C ARG A 239 5.27 -9.78 -7.34
N LEU A 240 6.36 -10.55 -7.25
CA LEU A 240 6.64 -11.68 -8.13
C LEU A 240 5.82 -12.93 -7.76
N SER A 241 5.39 -13.04 -6.50
CA SER A 241 4.60 -14.16 -6.02
C SER A 241 3.10 -13.90 -6.17
N GLU A 242 2.33 -14.98 -6.24
CA GLU A 242 0.86 -14.91 -6.20
C GLU A 242 0.33 -14.84 -4.76
N CYS A 243 1.15 -14.38 -3.80
CA CYS A 243 0.76 -14.26 -2.40
C CYS A 243 -0.02 -12.98 -2.14
N ASP A 244 -0.92 -13.04 -1.16
CA ASP A 244 -1.64 -11.89 -0.61
C ASP A 244 -0.84 -11.24 0.51
N ALA A 245 -0.07 -12.03 1.25
CA ALA A 245 0.89 -11.59 2.25
C ALA A 245 2.14 -12.47 2.23
N LEU A 246 3.27 -11.88 2.59
CA LEU A 246 4.57 -12.56 2.62
C LEU A 246 5.31 -12.21 3.90
N PHE A 247 5.83 -13.23 4.56
CA PHE A 247 6.72 -13.13 5.71
C PHE A 247 8.09 -13.69 5.36
N THR A 248 9.11 -12.84 5.37
CA THR A 248 10.49 -13.22 5.10
C THR A 248 11.30 -13.20 6.39
N LEU A 249 12.01 -14.29 6.70
CA LEU A 249 12.89 -14.40 7.84
C LEU A 249 14.35 -14.37 7.35
N TRP A 250 15.00 -13.23 7.54
CA TRP A 250 16.36 -12.98 7.12
C TRP A 250 17.33 -13.22 8.26
N SER A 251 18.12 -14.29 8.18
CA SER A 251 19.18 -14.57 9.15
C SER A 251 20.44 -13.79 8.78
N GLN A 252 20.87 -12.89 9.68
CA GLN A 252 22.08 -12.06 9.55
C GLN A 252 22.97 -12.21 10.80
N GLY A 253 23.87 -13.17 10.79
CA GLY A 253 24.69 -13.48 11.96
C GLY A 253 23.86 -13.98 13.14
N SER A 254 23.88 -13.27 14.29
CA SER A 254 23.12 -13.63 15.50
C SER A 254 21.71 -13.00 15.56
N ARG A 255 21.21 -12.48 14.47
CA ARG A 255 19.90 -11.83 14.40
C ARG A 255 19.06 -12.42 13.27
N VAL A 256 17.80 -12.64 13.55
CA VAL A 256 16.78 -12.90 12.52
C VAL A 256 15.90 -11.67 12.42
N ARG A 257 15.84 -11.09 11.23
CA ARG A 257 14.91 -10.01 10.94
C ARG A 257 13.72 -10.59 10.18
N VAL A 258 12.54 -10.48 10.76
CA VAL A 258 11.30 -10.74 10.03
C VAL A 258 10.88 -9.45 9.34
N ILE A 259 10.65 -9.52 8.04
CA ILE A 259 10.06 -8.44 7.26
C ILE A 259 8.79 -8.99 6.63
N ALA A 260 7.68 -8.29 6.83
CA ALA A 260 6.39 -8.72 6.35
C ALA A 260 5.76 -7.66 5.45
N ARG A 261 5.12 -8.11 4.40
CA ARG A 261 4.37 -7.29 3.44
C ARG A 261 3.03 -7.93 3.14
N SER A 262 2.00 -7.12 2.95
CA SER A 262 0.66 -7.58 2.58
C SER A 262 0.04 -6.66 1.53
N LYS A 263 -0.72 -7.23 0.62
CA LYS A 263 -1.65 -6.48 -0.22
C LYS A 263 -2.73 -5.86 0.66
N ALA A 264 -3.14 -4.65 0.36
CA ALA A 264 -4.02 -3.87 1.23
C ALA A 264 -5.30 -4.63 1.62
N GLY A 265 -5.59 -4.67 2.92
CA GLY A 265 -6.85 -5.15 3.47
C GLY A 265 -6.99 -6.67 3.65
N LEU A 266 -5.99 -7.48 3.26
CA LEU A 266 -6.12 -8.94 3.33
C LEU A 266 -5.54 -9.54 4.62
N VAL A 267 -4.28 -9.29 4.93
CA VAL A 267 -3.63 -9.75 6.17
C VAL A 267 -2.99 -8.57 6.87
N ASP A 268 -3.32 -8.33 8.14
CA ASP A 268 -2.65 -7.32 8.96
C ASP A 268 -1.30 -7.88 9.46
N VAL A 269 -0.23 -7.53 8.75
CA VAL A 269 1.11 -8.03 9.07
C VAL A 269 1.68 -7.40 10.34
N ALA A 270 1.26 -6.18 10.73
CA ALA A 270 1.69 -5.57 11.99
C ALA A 270 1.13 -6.35 13.18
N ARG A 271 -0.14 -6.70 13.13
CA ARG A 271 -0.78 -7.57 14.12
C ARG A 271 -0.13 -8.95 14.17
N ALA A 272 0.27 -9.51 13.00
CA ALA A 272 0.90 -10.82 12.93
C ALA A 272 2.23 -10.90 13.66
N VAL A 273 3.03 -9.81 13.66
CA VAL A 273 4.34 -9.76 14.32
C VAL A 273 4.32 -9.10 15.70
N SER A 274 3.18 -8.62 16.17
CA SER A 274 3.07 -7.87 17.44
C SER A 274 3.45 -8.70 18.67
N SER A 275 3.09 -10.00 18.68
CA SER A 275 3.44 -10.92 19.78
C SER A 275 4.96 -11.15 19.91
N LEU A 276 5.71 -10.88 18.85
CA LEU A 276 7.18 -10.98 18.81
C LEU A 276 7.87 -9.65 19.16
N GLY A 277 7.11 -8.62 19.57
CA GLY A 277 7.61 -7.26 19.80
C GLY A 277 7.84 -6.46 18.52
N GLY A 278 7.28 -6.90 17.41
CA GLY A 278 7.33 -6.19 16.13
C GLY A 278 6.28 -5.10 16.00
N GLY A 279 6.44 -4.28 14.97
CA GLY A 279 5.53 -3.19 14.67
C GLY A 279 5.55 -2.77 13.20
N GLY A 280 4.68 -1.83 12.88
CA GLY A 280 4.52 -1.31 11.52
C GLY A 280 3.08 -0.96 11.22
N HIS A 281 2.70 -1.10 9.96
CA HIS A 281 1.34 -0.91 9.45
C HIS A 281 0.74 -2.22 8.99
N ALA A 282 -0.56 -2.26 8.76
CA ALA A 282 -1.27 -3.46 8.29
C ALA A 282 -0.66 -4.07 7.01
N THR A 283 -0.04 -3.25 6.15
CA THR A 283 0.57 -3.67 4.88
C THR A 283 2.08 -3.89 4.94
N ALA A 284 2.77 -3.40 5.98
CA ALA A 284 4.22 -3.47 6.11
C ALA A 284 4.64 -3.49 7.58
N ALA A 285 5.33 -4.52 8.00
CA ALA A 285 5.79 -4.67 9.39
C ALA A 285 7.16 -5.33 9.45
N THR A 286 7.84 -5.12 10.58
CA THR A 286 9.15 -5.74 10.85
C THR A 286 9.32 -6.06 12.33
N VAL A 287 10.12 -7.09 12.61
CA VAL A 287 10.60 -7.41 13.96
C VAL A 287 12.01 -7.98 13.87
N ALA A 288 12.84 -7.67 14.85
CA ALA A 288 14.17 -8.28 15.02
C ALA A 288 14.14 -9.24 16.19
N VAL A 289 14.38 -10.51 15.91
CA VAL A 289 14.47 -11.57 16.92
C VAL A 289 15.95 -11.89 17.14
N ARG A 290 16.40 -11.91 18.40
CA ARG A 290 17.74 -12.37 18.74
C ARG A 290 17.74 -13.88 18.76
N VAL A 291 18.71 -14.48 18.09
CA VAL A 291 18.97 -15.92 18.12
C VAL A 291 20.36 -16.16 18.69
N ASP A 292 20.52 -17.18 19.50
CA ASP A 292 21.84 -17.53 20.03
C ASP A 292 22.75 -17.96 18.89
N SER A 293 24.08 -17.91 19.15
CA SER A 293 25.17 -17.92 18.16
C SER A 293 25.29 -19.17 17.26
N ARG A 294 24.30 -20.04 17.22
CA ARG A 294 24.27 -21.25 16.39
C ARG A 294 23.16 -21.28 15.32
N GLY A 295 22.52 -20.12 15.04
CA GLY A 295 21.48 -20.06 14.02
C GLY A 295 20.36 -21.06 14.34
N ASP A 296 19.74 -20.90 15.50
CA ASP A 296 18.85 -21.92 16.04
C ASP A 296 17.65 -22.10 15.08
N SER A 297 17.72 -23.20 14.34
CA SER A 297 16.61 -23.69 13.49
C SER A 297 15.29 -23.75 14.29
N LEU A 298 15.39 -23.94 15.62
CA LEU A 298 14.26 -23.95 16.54
C LEU A 298 13.65 -22.56 16.70
N ALA A 299 14.47 -21.51 16.92
CA ALA A 299 13.98 -20.14 17.07
C ALA A 299 13.30 -19.61 15.77
N ILE A 300 13.82 -19.99 14.62
CA ILE A 300 13.18 -19.69 13.33
C ILE A 300 11.84 -20.41 13.20
N HIS A 301 11.81 -21.70 13.58
CA HIS A 301 10.59 -22.51 13.55
C HIS A 301 9.51 -21.96 14.51
N ASP A 302 9.88 -21.61 15.74
CA ASP A 302 8.99 -21.03 16.74
C ASP A 302 8.46 -19.66 16.30
N THR A 303 9.31 -18.85 15.67
CA THR A 303 8.92 -17.56 15.08
C THR A 303 7.90 -17.76 13.97
N LEU A 304 8.13 -18.69 13.05
CA LEU A 304 7.19 -19.03 11.99
C LEU A 304 5.87 -19.53 12.56
N ALA A 305 5.89 -20.46 13.50
CA ALA A 305 4.69 -21.01 14.14
C ALA A 305 3.87 -19.91 14.84
N SER A 306 4.53 -18.97 15.52
CA SER A 306 3.88 -17.82 16.15
C SER A 306 3.19 -16.91 15.13
N ILE A 307 3.86 -16.60 14.01
CA ILE A 307 3.29 -15.79 12.95
C ILE A 307 2.10 -16.51 12.29
N GLU A 308 2.25 -17.81 11.98
CA GLU A 308 1.17 -18.63 11.39
C GLU A 308 -0.06 -18.66 12.30
N ALA A 309 0.13 -18.89 13.60
CA ALA A 309 -0.97 -18.87 14.56
C ALA A 309 -1.65 -17.50 14.65
N SER A 310 -0.87 -16.43 14.62
CA SER A 310 -1.39 -15.06 14.65
C SER A 310 -2.19 -14.73 13.38
N VAL A 311 -1.69 -15.11 12.19
CA VAL A 311 -2.41 -14.93 10.92
C VAL A 311 -3.69 -15.76 10.88
N ALA A 312 -3.64 -17.03 11.36
CA ALA A 312 -4.82 -17.89 11.44
C ALA A 312 -5.88 -17.33 12.40
N GLY A 313 -5.48 -16.57 13.41
CA GLY A 313 -6.39 -15.89 14.35
C GLY A 313 -7.02 -14.60 13.80
N GLN A 314 -6.57 -14.09 12.64
CA GLN A 314 -7.14 -12.89 12.04
C GLN A 314 -8.42 -13.20 11.26
N SER A 315 -9.37 -12.26 11.28
CA SER A 315 -10.52 -12.29 10.38
C SER A 315 -10.04 -11.73 9.02
N ILE A 316 -9.71 -12.61 8.08
CA ILE A 316 -9.28 -12.19 6.74
C ILE A 316 -10.55 -11.99 5.92
N ALA A 317 -10.89 -10.75 5.68
CA ALA A 317 -12.03 -10.36 4.86
C ALA A 317 -11.64 -10.32 3.37
N ALA A 318 -11.22 -11.45 2.79
CA ALA A 318 -11.26 -11.56 1.33
C ALA A 318 -12.74 -11.51 0.93
N LEU A 319 -13.13 -10.50 0.16
CA LEU A 319 -14.48 -10.40 -0.39
C LEU A 319 -14.76 -11.64 -1.24
N ARG A 320 -15.75 -12.43 -0.79
CA ARG A 320 -16.20 -13.61 -1.50
C ARG A 320 -17.26 -13.24 -2.52
N VAL A 321 -17.42 -14.08 -3.51
CA VAL A 321 -18.50 -13.96 -4.48
C VAL A 321 -19.86 -13.89 -3.79
N GLY A 322 -20.06 -14.69 -2.73
CA GLY A 322 -21.27 -14.67 -1.92
C GLY A 322 -21.61 -13.34 -1.27
N ASP A 323 -20.58 -12.53 -0.91
CA ASP A 323 -20.77 -11.22 -0.26
C ASP A 323 -21.24 -10.13 -1.25
N VAL A 324 -20.98 -10.33 -2.54
CA VAL A 324 -21.19 -9.31 -3.59
C VAL A 324 -22.18 -9.70 -4.67
N MET A 325 -22.47 -11.00 -4.83
CA MET A 325 -23.38 -11.51 -5.86
C MET A 325 -24.81 -10.96 -5.70
N SER A 326 -25.54 -10.88 -6.79
CA SER A 326 -27.00 -10.68 -6.76
C SER A 326 -27.69 -12.00 -6.44
N SER A 327 -28.45 -12.05 -5.34
CA SER A 327 -29.26 -13.18 -4.89
C SER A 327 -30.57 -12.67 -4.28
N PRO A 328 -31.73 -13.32 -4.52
CA PRO A 328 -31.92 -14.47 -5.43
C PRO A 328 -31.73 -14.05 -6.91
N VAL A 329 -31.31 -15.02 -7.75
CA VAL A 329 -31.08 -14.77 -9.16
C VAL A 329 -32.40 -14.92 -9.97
N HIS A 330 -32.64 -13.95 -10.84
CA HIS A 330 -33.67 -14.08 -11.86
C HIS A 330 -33.23 -15.07 -12.95
N SER A 331 -34.10 -16.00 -13.33
CA SER A 331 -33.84 -17.02 -14.35
C SER A 331 -35.02 -17.21 -15.26
N VAL A 332 -34.80 -17.84 -16.41
CA VAL A 332 -35.86 -18.16 -17.38
C VAL A 332 -35.83 -19.65 -17.73
N SER A 333 -36.99 -20.16 -18.19
CA SER A 333 -37.09 -21.54 -18.71
C SER A 333 -36.48 -21.62 -20.13
N PRO A 334 -35.84 -22.74 -20.51
CA PRO A 334 -35.43 -22.98 -21.89
C PRO A 334 -36.60 -23.02 -22.89
N THR A 335 -37.83 -23.31 -22.42
CA THR A 335 -39.03 -23.32 -23.24
C THR A 335 -39.74 -21.98 -23.37
N ALA A 336 -39.28 -20.94 -22.67
CA ALA A 336 -39.84 -19.61 -22.78
C ALA A 336 -39.65 -19.05 -24.22
N ASP A 337 -40.66 -18.30 -24.69
CA ASP A 337 -40.53 -17.59 -25.96
C ASP A 337 -39.69 -16.32 -25.85
N LEU A 338 -39.24 -15.79 -26.97
CA LEU A 338 -38.35 -14.63 -27.01
C LEU A 338 -39.01 -13.34 -26.56
N ARG A 339 -40.34 -13.21 -26.70
CA ARG A 339 -41.09 -12.05 -26.26
C ARG A 339 -41.16 -12.00 -24.73
N ALA A 340 -41.51 -13.12 -24.11
CA ALA A 340 -41.51 -13.26 -22.66
C ALA A 340 -40.11 -13.03 -22.07
N LEU A 341 -39.04 -13.51 -22.73
CA LEU A 341 -37.65 -13.21 -22.33
C LEU A 341 -37.37 -11.71 -22.36
N ARG A 342 -37.76 -11.01 -23.44
CA ARG A 342 -37.56 -9.55 -23.57
C ARG A 342 -38.28 -8.76 -22.49
N GLU A 343 -39.55 -9.11 -22.23
CA GLU A 343 -40.35 -8.48 -21.18
C GLU A 343 -39.70 -8.66 -19.80
N SER A 344 -39.25 -9.90 -19.50
CA SER A 344 -38.56 -10.24 -18.26
C SER A 344 -37.24 -9.45 -18.10
N LEU A 345 -36.38 -9.41 -19.13
CA LEU A 345 -35.11 -8.68 -19.08
C LEU A 345 -35.32 -7.17 -18.86
N ARG A 346 -36.34 -6.59 -19.50
CA ARG A 346 -36.72 -5.17 -19.31
C ARG A 346 -37.23 -4.90 -17.90
N ALA A 347 -38.15 -5.72 -17.41
CA ALA A 347 -38.74 -5.58 -16.08
C ALA A 347 -37.67 -5.67 -14.98
N TRP A 348 -36.74 -6.60 -15.11
CA TRP A 348 -35.62 -6.77 -14.16
C TRP A 348 -34.46 -5.83 -14.39
N ARG A 349 -34.45 -5.06 -15.48
CA ARG A 349 -33.30 -4.24 -15.90
C ARG A 349 -32.00 -5.03 -16.03
N HIS A 350 -32.11 -6.27 -16.53
CA HIS A 350 -30.97 -7.16 -16.71
C HIS A 350 -30.56 -7.27 -18.16
N SER A 351 -29.25 -7.35 -18.41
CA SER A 351 -28.68 -7.58 -19.74
C SER A 351 -28.43 -9.06 -20.03
N GLY A 352 -28.81 -9.96 -19.14
CA GLY A 352 -28.74 -11.41 -19.32
C GLY A 352 -28.97 -12.16 -18.03
N VAL A 353 -29.49 -13.40 -18.16
CA VAL A 353 -29.92 -14.24 -17.05
C VAL A 353 -29.55 -15.70 -17.29
N PRO A 354 -29.38 -16.51 -16.22
CA PRO A 354 -29.28 -17.97 -16.33
C PRO A 354 -30.57 -18.59 -16.89
N VAL A 355 -30.41 -19.68 -17.62
CA VAL A 355 -31.50 -20.52 -18.11
C VAL A 355 -31.51 -21.79 -17.28
N LEU A 356 -32.61 -22.03 -16.58
CA LEU A 356 -32.76 -23.18 -15.69
C LEU A 356 -33.82 -24.15 -16.19
N ARG A 357 -33.51 -25.45 -16.09
CA ARG A 357 -34.49 -26.55 -16.23
C ARG A 357 -34.47 -27.36 -14.95
N ASP A 358 -35.62 -27.52 -14.29
CA ASP A 358 -35.74 -28.23 -13.02
C ASP A 358 -34.69 -27.75 -11.99
N ARG A 359 -34.54 -26.43 -11.87
CA ARG A 359 -33.56 -25.72 -11.01
C ARG A 359 -32.08 -25.91 -11.40
N LYS A 360 -31.77 -26.71 -12.42
CA LYS A 360 -30.40 -26.95 -12.91
C LYS A 360 -30.03 -25.97 -14.02
N LEU A 361 -28.81 -25.50 -13.98
CA LEU A 361 -28.26 -24.59 -14.99
C LEU A 361 -28.08 -25.32 -16.33
N VAL A 362 -28.81 -24.91 -17.36
CA VAL A 362 -28.71 -25.48 -18.70
C VAL A 362 -28.20 -24.51 -19.75
N GLY A 363 -28.14 -23.21 -19.44
CA GLY A 363 -27.67 -22.22 -20.37
C GLY A 363 -27.57 -20.83 -19.72
N ILE A 364 -27.10 -19.87 -20.49
CA ILE A 364 -27.16 -18.44 -20.17
C ILE A 364 -27.61 -17.70 -21.42
N VAL A 365 -28.46 -16.69 -21.27
CA VAL A 365 -28.96 -15.87 -22.39
C VAL A 365 -28.75 -14.39 -22.08
N CYS A 366 -28.27 -13.64 -23.09
CA CYS A 366 -28.02 -12.20 -22.98
C CYS A 366 -28.90 -11.43 -23.95
N LEU A 367 -29.07 -10.13 -23.68
CA LEU A 367 -29.86 -9.23 -24.56
C LEU A 367 -29.33 -9.23 -26.00
N ALA A 368 -28.03 -9.28 -26.20
CA ALA A 368 -27.41 -9.36 -27.53
C ALA A 368 -27.74 -10.67 -28.28
N ASP A 369 -27.95 -11.79 -27.55
CA ASP A 369 -28.36 -13.04 -28.18
C ASP A 369 -29.82 -12.97 -28.64
N LEU A 370 -30.67 -12.31 -27.83
CA LEU A 370 -32.07 -12.04 -28.17
C LEU A 370 -32.19 -11.12 -29.39
N GLU A 371 -31.49 -9.99 -29.42
CA GLU A 371 -31.48 -9.04 -30.53
C GLU A 371 -31.03 -9.69 -31.87
N ARG A 372 -30.00 -10.54 -31.79
CA ARG A 372 -29.52 -11.31 -32.95
C ARG A 372 -30.55 -12.33 -33.43
N ALA A 373 -31.32 -12.94 -32.52
CA ALA A 373 -32.35 -13.90 -32.88
C ALA A 373 -33.57 -13.24 -33.50
N GLU A 374 -34.00 -12.11 -32.97
CA GLU A 374 -35.15 -11.35 -33.48
C GLU A 374 -34.92 -10.79 -34.89
N SER A 375 -33.65 -10.50 -35.24
CA SER A 375 -33.33 -10.08 -36.62
C SER A 375 -33.65 -11.16 -37.66
N LYS A 376 -33.72 -12.46 -37.23
CA LYS A 376 -34.04 -13.60 -38.10
C LYS A 376 -35.55 -13.79 -38.35
N ARG A 377 -36.42 -13.08 -37.59
CA ARG A 377 -37.89 -13.10 -37.73
C ARG A 377 -38.54 -14.51 -37.72
N ASP A 378 -37.93 -15.48 -37.05
CA ASP A 378 -38.55 -16.82 -36.92
C ASP A 378 -39.36 -16.90 -35.61
N PRO A 379 -40.71 -17.01 -35.67
CA PRO A 379 -41.55 -17.07 -34.47
C PRO A 379 -41.43 -18.33 -33.66
N ARG A 380 -40.73 -19.36 -34.16
CA ARG A 380 -40.56 -20.64 -33.49
C ARG A 380 -39.34 -20.69 -32.57
N LEU A 381 -38.55 -19.59 -32.52
CA LEU A 381 -37.38 -19.54 -31.67
C LEU A 381 -37.78 -19.48 -30.19
N SER A 382 -37.18 -20.33 -29.37
CA SER A 382 -37.27 -20.33 -27.92
C SER A 382 -35.93 -19.98 -27.28
N VAL A 383 -35.94 -19.72 -25.99
CA VAL A 383 -34.70 -19.48 -25.23
C VAL A 383 -33.67 -20.57 -25.45
N ALA A 384 -34.10 -21.86 -25.49
CA ALA A 384 -33.21 -22.99 -25.74
C ALA A 384 -32.45 -22.90 -27.08
N SER A 385 -33.03 -22.25 -28.10
CA SER A 385 -32.41 -22.15 -29.42
C SER A 385 -31.36 -21.03 -29.51
N ILE A 386 -31.32 -20.11 -28.53
CA ILE A 386 -30.44 -18.94 -28.54
C ILE A 386 -29.50 -18.86 -27.33
N MET A 387 -29.76 -19.64 -26.28
CA MET A 387 -28.92 -19.68 -25.07
C MET A 387 -27.51 -20.21 -25.41
N ARG A 388 -26.54 -19.74 -24.68
CA ARG A 388 -25.13 -20.18 -24.79
C ARG A 388 -24.85 -21.35 -23.86
N GLN A 389 -24.08 -22.31 -24.36
CA GLN A 389 -23.59 -23.50 -23.66
C GLN A 389 -22.18 -23.84 -24.15
N PRO A 390 -21.30 -24.43 -23.30
CA PRO A 390 -21.45 -24.61 -21.85
C PRO A 390 -21.36 -23.29 -21.08
N VAL A 391 -22.06 -23.21 -19.94
CA VAL A 391 -22.02 -22.00 -19.10
C VAL A 391 -20.79 -22.00 -18.21
N ARG A 392 -20.09 -20.88 -18.18
CA ARG A 392 -19.00 -20.64 -17.22
C ARG A 392 -19.59 -20.19 -15.90
N THR A 393 -19.14 -20.79 -14.80
CA THR A 393 -19.69 -20.58 -13.46
C THR A 393 -18.58 -20.29 -12.46
N THR A 394 -18.97 -19.85 -11.27
CA THR A 394 -18.13 -19.76 -10.09
C THR A 394 -18.89 -20.34 -8.89
N VAL A 395 -18.23 -20.41 -7.73
CA VAL A 395 -18.84 -20.87 -6.48
C VAL A 395 -18.94 -19.70 -5.49
N GLU A 396 -19.85 -19.81 -4.55
CA GLU A 396 -20.13 -18.80 -3.55
C GLU A 396 -18.90 -18.44 -2.70
N ASP A 397 -18.09 -19.46 -2.39
CA ASP A 397 -16.88 -19.31 -1.57
C ASP A 397 -15.64 -18.84 -2.34
N ALA A 398 -15.70 -18.73 -3.66
CA ALA A 398 -14.61 -18.17 -4.46
C ALA A 398 -14.38 -16.70 -4.10
N THR A 399 -13.13 -16.22 -4.24
CA THR A 399 -12.85 -14.78 -4.06
C THR A 399 -13.39 -13.98 -5.25
N LEU A 400 -13.66 -12.70 -5.01
CA LEU A 400 -14.07 -11.79 -6.09
C LEU A 400 -12.97 -11.67 -7.17
N GLU A 401 -11.70 -11.73 -6.77
CA GLU A 401 -10.54 -11.72 -7.67
C GLU A 401 -10.53 -12.93 -8.60
N GLU A 402 -10.70 -14.14 -8.06
CA GLU A 402 -10.83 -15.37 -8.86
C GLU A 402 -12.00 -15.31 -9.85
N ALA A 403 -13.13 -14.70 -9.43
CA ALA A 403 -14.27 -14.52 -10.33
C ALA A 403 -13.95 -13.54 -11.47
N LEU A 404 -13.23 -12.46 -11.19
CA LEU A 404 -12.77 -11.48 -12.19
C LEU A 404 -11.77 -12.09 -13.18
N GLU A 405 -10.80 -12.87 -12.68
CA GLU A 405 -9.86 -13.60 -13.53
C GLU A 405 -10.57 -14.58 -14.48
N ARG A 406 -11.58 -15.32 -13.96
CA ARG A 406 -12.42 -16.20 -14.78
C ARG A 406 -13.21 -15.42 -15.84
N MET A 407 -13.78 -14.25 -15.46
CA MET A 407 -14.48 -13.41 -16.42
C MET A 407 -13.55 -12.90 -17.52
N ALA A 408 -12.32 -12.50 -17.17
CA ALA A 408 -11.31 -12.05 -18.11
C ALA A 408 -10.84 -13.20 -19.01
N LYS A 409 -10.50 -14.36 -18.42
CA LYS A 409 -10.00 -15.53 -19.16
C LYS A 409 -11.00 -16.07 -20.21
N TRP A 410 -12.30 -16.01 -19.90
CA TRP A 410 -13.34 -16.54 -20.78
C TRP A 410 -14.10 -15.46 -21.54
N ASP A 411 -13.67 -14.20 -21.41
CA ASP A 411 -14.33 -13.01 -21.99
C ASP A 411 -15.83 -12.97 -21.75
N VAL A 412 -16.22 -13.19 -20.49
CA VAL A 412 -17.63 -13.15 -20.06
C VAL A 412 -17.86 -12.03 -19.05
N GLY A 413 -18.98 -11.36 -19.13
CA GLY A 413 -19.32 -10.23 -18.24
C GLY A 413 -20.02 -10.63 -16.96
N ARG A 414 -20.32 -11.94 -16.77
CA ARG A 414 -21.06 -12.50 -15.63
C ARG A 414 -20.82 -13.98 -15.47
N LEU A 415 -20.94 -14.47 -14.24
CA LEU A 415 -20.84 -15.87 -13.89
C LEU A 415 -22.02 -16.22 -12.97
N PRO A 416 -22.87 -17.20 -13.34
CA PRO A 416 -23.78 -17.84 -12.39
C PRO A 416 -22.98 -18.45 -11.24
N VAL A 417 -23.49 -18.28 -10.02
CA VAL A 417 -22.87 -18.75 -8.79
C VAL A 417 -23.56 -20.02 -8.34
N LEU A 418 -22.77 -21.06 -8.13
CA LEU A 418 -23.27 -22.36 -7.75
C LEU A 418 -22.96 -22.68 -6.28
N ARG A 419 -23.92 -23.35 -5.61
CA ARG A 419 -23.72 -24.08 -4.36
C ARG A 419 -24.09 -25.56 -4.65
N GLY A 420 -23.07 -26.41 -4.82
CA GLY A 420 -23.26 -27.71 -5.43
C GLY A 420 -23.74 -27.57 -6.88
N ASP A 421 -24.90 -28.19 -7.20
CA ASP A 421 -25.53 -28.11 -8.52
C ASP A 421 -26.58 -27.00 -8.65
N GLU A 422 -26.89 -26.28 -7.56
CA GLU A 422 -27.92 -25.26 -7.53
C GLU A 422 -27.35 -23.87 -7.83
N VAL A 423 -28.06 -23.08 -8.65
CA VAL A 423 -27.71 -21.67 -8.90
C VAL A 423 -28.26 -20.83 -7.75
N VAL A 424 -27.37 -20.27 -6.94
CA VAL A 424 -27.72 -19.46 -5.77
C VAL A 424 -27.61 -17.93 -6.03
N GLY A 425 -26.91 -17.54 -7.09
CA GLY A 425 -26.72 -16.13 -7.42
C GLY A 425 -26.09 -15.92 -8.79
N ILE A 426 -25.77 -14.66 -9.07
CA ILE A 426 -25.02 -14.25 -10.24
C ILE A 426 -24.07 -13.11 -9.85
N VAL A 427 -22.81 -13.19 -10.23
CA VAL A 427 -21.83 -12.13 -10.06
C VAL A 427 -21.46 -11.53 -11.42
N THR A 428 -21.35 -10.21 -11.50
CA THR A 428 -21.11 -9.48 -12.75
C THR A 428 -19.94 -8.49 -12.61
N ARG A 429 -19.42 -8.00 -13.75
CA ARG A 429 -18.42 -6.91 -13.75
C ARG A 429 -18.93 -5.63 -13.05
N VAL A 430 -20.25 -5.43 -12.98
CA VAL A 430 -20.85 -4.28 -12.29
C VAL A 430 -20.70 -4.44 -10.78
N ASP A 431 -20.95 -5.64 -10.26
CA ASP A 431 -20.79 -5.93 -8.83
C ASP A 431 -19.33 -5.73 -8.40
N ALA A 432 -18.38 -6.18 -9.21
CA ALA A 432 -16.96 -5.96 -8.96
C ALA A 432 -16.56 -4.47 -8.98
N ARG A 433 -17.07 -3.69 -9.94
CA ARG A 433 -16.80 -2.24 -9.99
C ARG A 433 -17.35 -1.51 -8.78
N ARG A 434 -18.53 -1.87 -8.30
CA ARG A 434 -19.10 -1.28 -7.07
C ARG A 434 -18.18 -1.47 -5.88
N VAL A 435 -17.61 -2.66 -5.73
CA VAL A 435 -16.65 -2.93 -4.68
C VAL A 435 -15.37 -2.13 -4.83
N LEU A 436 -14.78 -2.09 -6.05
CA LEU A 436 -13.52 -1.42 -6.31
C LEU A 436 -13.61 0.10 -6.17
N TYR A 437 -14.73 0.70 -6.52
CA TYR A 437 -14.92 2.16 -6.51
C TYR A 437 -15.80 2.67 -5.36
N GLY A 438 -16.23 1.79 -4.45
CA GLY A 438 -17.05 2.20 -3.30
C GLY A 438 -18.45 2.69 -3.67
N GLU A 439 -18.97 2.33 -4.85
CA GLU A 439 -20.30 2.71 -5.29
C GLU A 439 -21.38 1.95 -4.49
N HIS A 440 -22.02 2.61 -3.53
CA HIS A 440 -23.16 2.03 -2.81
C HIS A 440 -24.36 1.83 -3.74
N ARG A 441 -25.17 0.79 -3.49
CA ARG A 441 -26.48 0.60 -4.15
C ARG A 441 -27.34 1.84 -3.87
N SER A 442 -27.55 2.68 -4.86
CA SER A 442 -28.60 3.69 -4.86
C SER A 442 -29.97 3.04 -5.05
#